data_ebc01abcee465aa1bfcaa2c6142b3df5
#
_entry.id   ebc01abcee465aa1bfcaa2c6142b3df5
#
_cell.length_a   1.000
_cell.length_b   1.000
_cell.length_c   1.000
_cell.angle_alpha   90.00
_cell.angle_beta   90.00
_cell.angle_gamma   90.00
#
_symmetry.space_group_name_H-M   'P 1'
#
loop_
_entity.id
_entity.type
_entity.pdbx_description
1 polymer ?
#
loop_
_entity_poly.entity_id
_entity_poly.type
_entity_poly.pdbx_seq_one_letter_code
_entity_poly.pdbx_strand_id
1 'polypeptide(L)'
;MSTPILAHRAVLLEEAIEALAIQESERRDGVYVDATFGRGGHSRAILARLGPAGRLIALDRDPQAVEAARSISDPRFSIHHAPFSELEQVLERLGAGKVQGVLADLGVSSPQLDDPARGFSFRSDGPLDMRMDPTRGVSAADWLATATEQQIREAIDGYGEERFAKQVAKAIVAARAREPLLRTEQLAAVVAAAVRTREAGQNPATRTFQALRILVNRELEEIALMLPQATARLAAGGRLAVIAFHSLEDRLVKRFLRALSADTLPADLPIRASELPYPPLRILGKARRASDDEVYANPRARSATLRVAERSTAPIDQSILNRAFSEHGPDAWRS
;
A
#
# COMPACT_ATOMS: atom_id res chain seq x y z
N MET A 1 -36.81 -0.28 8.48
CA MET A 1 -35.78 -0.23 9.55
C MET A 1 -34.45 -0.16 8.86
N SER A 2 -33.85 1.03 8.83
CA SER A 2 -32.53 1.24 8.19
C SER A 2 -31.48 0.55 9.03
N THR A 3 -30.81 -0.45 8.46
CA THR A 3 -29.61 -1.06 9.06
C THR A 3 -28.60 0.07 9.31
N PRO A 4 -28.06 0.23 10.53
CA PRO A 4 -27.05 1.25 10.76
C PRO A 4 -25.86 0.94 9.83
N ILE A 5 -25.48 1.91 9.02
CA ILE A 5 -24.22 1.89 8.27
C ILE A 5 -23.14 1.78 9.34
N LEU A 6 -22.62 0.58 9.53
CA LEU A 6 -21.45 0.33 10.37
C LEU A 6 -20.35 1.25 9.83
N ALA A 7 -20.04 2.29 10.58
CA ALA A 7 -18.98 3.21 10.24
C ALA A 7 -17.72 2.38 9.96
N HIS A 8 -17.22 2.40 8.73
CA HIS A 8 -16.04 1.66 8.32
C HIS A 8 -14.86 2.03 9.24
N ARG A 9 -14.56 1.16 10.19
CA ARG A 9 -13.38 1.31 11.02
C ARG A 9 -12.15 1.00 10.17
N ALA A 10 -11.14 1.86 10.22
CA ALA A 10 -9.87 1.61 9.54
C ALA A 10 -9.22 0.34 10.11
N VAL A 11 -8.56 -0.42 9.27
CA VAL A 11 -7.95 -1.71 9.63
C VAL A 11 -6.73 -1.48 10.52
N LEU A 12 -6.58 -2.28 11.58
CA LEU A 12 -5.48 -2.17 12.55
C LEU A 12 -5.33 -0.73 13.11
N LEU A 13 -6.46 -0.04 13.32
CA LEU A 13 -6.47 1.38 13.67
C LEU A 13 -5.68 1.67 14.96
N GLU A 14 -5.99 0.97 16.03
CA GLU A 14 -5.35 1.22 17.34
C GLU A 14 -3.87 0.81 17.29
N GLU A 15 -3.57 -0.32 16.65
CA GLU A 15 -2.20 -0.83 16.49
C GLU A 15 -1.33 0.12 15.67
N ALA A 16 -1.88 0.74 14.63
CA ALA A 16 -1.17 1.70 13.79
C ALA A 16 -0.90 3.01 14.54
N ILE A 17 -1.89 3.50 15.29
CA ILE A 17 -1.74 4.71 16.08
C ILE A 17 -0.78 4.51 17.26
N GLU A 18 -0.86 3.37 17.96
CA GLU A 18 0.10 2.99 18.99
C GLU A 18 1.52 2.92 18.42
N ALA A 19 1.66 2.33 17.23
CA ALA A 19 2.94 2.22 16.55
C ALA A 19 3.61 3.57 16.28
N LEU A 20 2.84 4.62 15.98
CA LEU A 20 3.35 5.97 15.74
C LEU A 20 3.83 6.67 17.02
N ALA A 21 3.45 6.17 18.23
CA ALA A 21 3.84 6.71 19.52
C ALA A 21 3.59 8.21 19.70
N ILE A 22 2.49 8.71 19.18
CA ILE A 22 2.13 10.16 19.20
C ILE A 22 1.97 10.66 20.63
N GLN A 23 1.57 9.79 21.58
CA GLN A 23 1.28 10.16 22.97
C GLN A 23 2.51 10.49 23.80
N GLU A 24 3.71 10.13 23.33
CA GLU A 24 4.96 10.56 23.98
C GLU A 24 5.03 12.11 23.92
N SER A 25 5.24 12.77 25.06
CA SER A 25 5.05 14.22 25.22
C SER A 25 5.77 15.08 24.18
N GLU A 26 6.96 14.69 23.79
CA GLU A 26 7.78 15.41 22.81
C GLU A 26 7.33 15.21 21.35
N ARG A 27 6.45 14.22 21.09
CA ARG A 27 6.00 13.85 19.74
C ARG A 27 4.64 14.43 19.38
N ARG A 28 3.85 14.85 20.36
CA ARG A 28 2.47 15.34 20.14
C ARG A 28 2.41 16.55 19.24
N ASP A 29 3.42 17.41 19.27
CA ASP A 29 3.51 18.63 18.47
C ASP A 29 4.37 18.46 17.21
N GLY A 30 4.67 17.22 16.84
CA GLY A 30 5.42 16.87 15.65
C GLY A 30 4.60 16.87 14.37
N VAL A 31 5.30 16.68 13.24
CA VAL A 31 4.68 16.51 11.92
C VAL A 31 4.52 15.02 11.63
N TYR A 32 3.33 14.62 11.22
CA TYR A 32 2.99 13.27 10.82
C TYR A 32 2.48 13.23 9.38
N VAL A 33 2.70 12.12 8.72
CA VAL A 33 2.20 11.87 7.36
C VAL A 33 1.29 10.65 7.36
N ASP A 34 0.10 10.80 6.80
CA ASP A 34 -0.76 9.71 6.35
C ASP A 34 -0.65 9.62 4.82
N ALA A 35 0.13 8.64 4.34
CA ALA A 35 0.43 8.51 2.92
C ALA A 35 -0.74 7.93 2.10
N THR A 36 -1.82 7.50 2.78
CA THR A 36 -2.96 6.77 2.22
C THR A 36 -4.25 7.19 2.94
N PHE A 37 -4.71 8.40 2.69
CA PHE A 37 -5.84 8.97 3.44
C PHE A 37 -7.13 8.13 3.37
N GLY A 38 -7.49 7.61 2.19
CA GLY A 38 -8.70 6.83 1.97
C GLY A 38 -9.98 7.55 2.39
N ARG A 39 -10.53 7.21 3.54
CA ARG A 39 -11.68 7.91 4.17
C ARG A 39 -11.33 8.62 5.47
N GLY A 40 -10.05 8.72 5.77
CA GLY A 40 -9.53 9.49 6.89
C GLY A 40 -9.73 8.83 8.26
N GLY A 41 -9.90 7.52 8.32
CA GLY A 41 -10.02 6.82 9.60
C GLY A 41 -8.76 6.96 10.45
N HIS A 42 -7.61 6.63 9.89
CA HIS A 42 -6.31 6.80 10.53
C HIS A 42 -6.00 8.29 10.76
N SER A 43 -6.22 9.15 9.75
CA SER A 43 -6.00 10.60 9.87
C SER A 43 -6.76 11.22 11.03
N ARG A 44 -8.04 10.91 11.21
CA ARG A 44 -8.82 11.42 12.36
C ARG A 44 -8.28 10.92 13.69
N ALA A 45 -7.85 9.66 13.75
CA ALA A 45 -7.28 9.10 14.97
C ALA A 45 -5.91 9.70 15.31
N ILE A 46 -5.09 10.04 14.32
CA ILE A 46 -3.84 10.79 14.48
C ILE A 46 -4.15 12.18 15.01
N LEU A 47 -5.04 12.95 14.37
CA LEU A 47 -5.42 14.30 14.76
C LEU A 47 -5.94 14.37 16.20
N ALA A 48 -6.72 13.37 16.62
CA ALA A 48 -7.22 13.30 18.00
C ALA A 48 -6.12 13.14 19.06
N ARG A 49 -4.92 12.72 18.66
CA ARG A 49 -3.78 12.51 19.55
C ARG A 49 -2.72 13.60 19.46
N LEU A 50 -2.74 14.40 18.39
CA LEU A 50 -1.81 15.52 18.21
C LEU A 50 -2.04 16.63 19.26
N GLY A 51 -0.96 17.27 19.65
CA GLY A 51 -1.00 18.52 20.41
C GLY A 51 -1.37 19.73 19.53
N PRO A 52 -1.51 20.90 20.13
CA PRO A 52 -1.98 22.09 19.42
C PRO A 52 -1.03 22.57 18.31
N ALA A 53 0.28 22.32 18.43
CA ALA A 53 1.27 22.67 17.41
C ALA A 53 1.58 21.50 16.46
N GLY A 54 1.00 20.30 16.68
CA GLY A 54 1.16 19.14 15.81
C GLY A 54 0.53 19.37 14.44
N ARG A 55 1.06 18.68 13.42
CA ARG A 55 0.57 18.78 12.04
C ARG A 55 0.40 17.41 11.43
N LEU A 56 -0.67 17.22 10.66
CA LEU A 56 -0.92 16.05 9.85
C LEU A 56 -0.98 16.43 8.37
N ILE A 57 -0.09 15.84 7.58
CA ILE A 57 -0.05 15.97 6.14
C ILE A 57 -0.55 14.66 5.58
N ALA A 58 -1.67 14.67 4.87
CA ALA A 58 -2.22 13.48 4.23
C ALA A 58 -2.04 13.52 2.71
N LEU A 59 -1.82 12.36 2.11
CA LEU A 59 -1.78 12.17 0.67
C LEU A 59 -2.84 11.15 0.26
N ASP A 60 -3.41 11.35 -0.91
CA ASP A 60 -4.14 10.31 -1.61
C ASP A 60 -4.11 10.58 -3.12
N ARG A 61 -4.01 9.51 -3.90
CA ARG A 61 -4.06 9.58 -5.36
C ARG A 61 -5.49 9.59 -5.90
N ASP A 62 -6.48 9.15 -5.09
CA ASP A 62 -7.89 9.11 -5.48
C ASP A 62 -8.54 10.47 -5.27
N PRO A 63 -9.04 11.15 -6.34
CA PRO A 63 -9.76 12.42 -6.19
C PRO A 63 -10.97 12.34 -5.27
N GLN A 64 -11.63 11.18 -5.17
CA GLN A 64 -12.76 10.99 -4.26
C GLN A 64 -12.33 10.97 -2.79
N ALA A 65 -11.12 10.46 -2.49
CA ALA A 65 -10.55 10.51 -1.15
C ALA A 65 -10.20 11.95 -0.77
N VAL A 66 -9.59 12.70 -1.70
CA VAL A 66 -9.26 14.11 -1.50
C VAL A 66 -10.53 14.96 -1.25
N GLU A 67 -11.61 14.70 -1.99
CA GLU A 67 -12.88 15.37 -1.78
C GLU A 67 -13.49 15.03 -0.40
N ALA A 68 -13.43 13.75 0.01
CA ALA A 68 -13.91 13.32 1.32
C ALA A 68 -13.14 13.98 2.48
N ALA A 69 -11.88 14.35 2.28
CA ALA A 69 -11.02 15.00 3.27
C ALA A 69 -11.50 16.43 3.60
N ARG A 70 -12.28 17.09 2.73
CA ARG A 70 -12.88 18.41 2.99
C ARG A 70 -13.81 18.43 4.21
N SER A 71 -14.26 17.26 4.65
CA SER A 71 -15.06 17.14 5.88
C SER A 71 -14.23 17.31 7.17
N ILE A 72 -12.91 17.42 7.08
CA ILE A 72 -12.03 17.62 8.23
C ILE A 72 -11.68 19.10 8.34
N SER A 73 -12.29 19.78 9.29
CA SER A 73 -12.08 21.23 9.54
C SER A 73 -11.07 21.47 10.67
N ASP A 74 -9.96 20.73 10.67
CA ASP A 74 -8.90 20.89 11.67
C ASP A 74 -7.72 21.68 11.04
N PRO A 75 -7.29 22.83 11.62
CA PRO A 75 -6.23 23.65 11.05
C PRO A 75 -4.85 22.96 11.02
N ARG A 76 -4.70 21.88 11.79
CA ARG A 76 -3.47 21.07 11.81
C ARG A 76 -3.41 20.07 10.65
N PHE A 77 -4.50 19.94 9.87
CA PHE A 77 -4.65 18.96 8.79
C PHE A 77 -4.49 19.59 7.42
N SER A 78 -3.79 18.89 6.54
CA SER A 78 -3.80 19.19 5.11
C SER A 78 -3.85 17.91 4.29
N ILE A 79 -4.56 17.93 3.14
CA ILE A 79 -4.65 16.82 2.17
C ILE A 79 -4.07 17.25 0.83
N HIS A 80 -3.34 16.36 0.19
CA HIS A 80 -2.71 16.59 -1.10
C HIS A 80 -3.07 15.49 -2.08
N HIS A 81 -3.57 15.87 -3.28
CA HIS A 81 -3.82 14.94 -4.37
C HIS A 81 -2.49 14.53 -5.00
N ALA A 82 -1.92 13.46 -4.50
CA ALA A 82 -0.63 12.93 -4.95
C ALA A 82 -0.54 11.43 -4.61
N PRO A 83 0.12 10.62 -5.46
CA PRO A 83 0.52 9.27 -5.06
C PRO A 83 1.58 9.35 -3.96
N PHE A 84 1.66 8.35 -3.12
CA PHE A 84 2.63 8.34 -2.02
C PHE A 84 4.09 8.23 -2.50
N SER A 85 4.35 7.85 -3.74
CA SER A 85 5.67 7.93 -4.37
C SER A 85 6.15 9.38 -4.58
N GLU A 86 5.27 10.38 -4.46
CA GLU A 86 5.60 11.81 -4.48
C GLU A 86 5.72 12.45 -3.08
N LEU A 87 5.82 11.63 -2.01
CA LEU A 87 5.89 12.09 -0.62
C LEU A 87 6.99 13.13 -0.40
N GLU A 88 8.19 12.89 -0.92
CA GLU A 88 9.31 13.83 -0.83
C GLU A 88 8.96 15.19 -1.40
N GLN A 89 8.43 15.22 -2.62
CA GLN A 89 8.05 16.44 -3.33
C GLN A 89 6.95 17.22 -2.61
N VAL A 90 5.97 16.50 -2.02
CA VAL A 90 4.91 17.13 -1.22
C VAL A 90 5.48 17.79 0.02
N LEU A 91 6.34 17.09 0.76
CA LEU A 91 6.98 17.64 1.97
C LEU A 91 7.87 18.83 1.66
N GLU A 92 8.61 18.81 0.55
CA GLU A 92 9.43 19.94 0.10
C GLU A 92 8.60 21.18 -0.23
N ARG A 93 7.53 21.02 -1.01
CA ARG A 93 6.60 22.13 -1.34
C ARG A 93 5.99 22.78 -0.11
N LEU A 94 5.78 22.01 0.95
CA LEU A 94 5.22 22.49 2.22
C LEU A 94 6.27 23.05 3.17
N GLY A 95 7.55 23.03 2.82
CA GLY A 95 8.64 23.38 3.72
C GLY A 95 8.69 22.49 4.97
N ALA A 96 8.09 21.29 4.90
CA ALA A 96 8.13 20.34 5.99
C ALA A 96 9.53 19.72 6.07
N GLY A 97 10.17 19.84 7.21
CA GLY A 97 11.48 19.24 7.48
C GLY A 97 11.38 17.74 7.73
N LYS A 98 11.97 17.28 8.84
CA LYS A 98 11.81 15.91 9.30
C LYS A 98 10.44 15.70 9.93
N VAL A 99 9.89 14.47 9.78
CA VAL A 99 8.60 14.07 10.32
C VAL A 99 8.75 13.06 11.46
N GLN A 100 7.83 13.07 12.42
CA GLN A 100 7.86 12.16 13.56
C GLN A 100 7.24 10.80 13.26
N GLY A 101 6.42 10.71 12.22
CA GLY A 101 5.84 9.45 11.80
C GLY A 101 5.26 9.48 10.39
N VAL A 102 5.35 8.34 9.72
CA VAL A 102 4.70 8.09 8.43
C VAL A 102 3.87 6.82 8.57
N LEU A 103 2.60 6.92 8.24
CA LEU A 103 1.68 5.80 8.11
C LEU A 103 1.36 5.57 6.64
N ALA A 104 1.39 4.32 6.21
CA ALA A 104 0.88 3.89 4.92
C ALA A 104 -0.03 2.66 5.10
N ASP A 105 -1.32 2.81 4.79
CA ASP A 105 -2.33 1.75 4.74
C ASP A 105 -2.53 1.36 3.29
N LEU A 106 -1.81 0.31 2.84
CA LEU A 106 -1.67 -0.02 1.43
C LEU A 106 -2.94 -0.64 0.83
N GLY A 107 -2.97 -0.72 -0.49
CA GLY A 107 -4.04 -1.35 -1.24
C GLY A 107 -5.22 -0.43 -1.55
N VAL A 108 -6.42 -0.99 -1.65
CA VAL A 108 -7.64 -0.31 -2.08
C VAL A 108 -8.55 0.05 -0.92
N SER A 109 -9.15 1.22 -0.99
CA SER A 109 -10.16 1.64 -0.01
C SER A 109 -11.48 0.89 -0.21
N SER A 110 -12.29 0.80 0.86
CA SER A 110 -13.61 0.17 0.79
C SER A 110 -14.51 0.79 -0.28
N PRO A 111 -14.61 2.11 -0.43
CA PRO A 111 -15.41 2.70 -1.50
C PRO A 111 -14.97 2.32 -2.91
N GLN A 112 -13.66 2.17 -3.14
CA GLN A 112 -13.18 1.70 -4.45
C GLN A 112 -13.65 0.28 -4.77
N LEU A 113 -13.72 -0.61 -3.77
CA LEU A 113 -14.23 -1.98 -3.93
C LEU A 113 -15.75 -2.05 -4.00
N ASP A 114 -16.45 -1.16 -3.32
CA ASP A 114 -17.90 -1.19 -3.18
C ASP A 114 -18.62 -0.44 -4.30
N ASP A 115 -17.94 0.48 -5.00
CA ASP A 115 -18.47 1.18 -6.16
C ASP A 115 -18.22 0.38 -7.46
N PRO A 116 -19.26 -0.20 -8.07
CA PRO A 116 -19.11 -0.95 -9.32
C PRO A 116 -18.52 -0.12 -10.45
N ALA A 117 -18.75 1.21 -10.47
CA ALA A 117 -18.24 2.11 -11.50
C ALA A 117 -16.71 2.23 -11.51
N ARG A 118 -16.04 1.83 -10.43
CA ARG A 118 -14.59 1.84 -10.31
C ARG A 118 -13.92 0.58 -10.88
N GLY A 119 -14.65 -0.52 -11.07
CA GLY A 119 -14.17 -1.75 -11.70
C GLY A 119 -13.22 -2.62 -10.89
N PHE A 120 -13.03 -2.37 -9.59
CA PHE A 120 -12.13 -3.16 -8.74
C PHE A 120 -12.72 -4.52 -8.32
N SER A 121 -14.02 -4.67 -8.39
CA SER A 121 -14.72 -5.87 -7.92
C SER A 121 -15.46 -6.56 -9.07
N PHE A 122 -15.53 -7.88 -9.01
CA PHE A 122 -16.36 -8.72 -9.88
C PHE A 122 -17.65 -9.17 -9.19
N ARG A 123 -17.95 -8.66 -7.99
CA ARG A 123 -19.19 -8.99 -7.26
C ARG A 123 -20.40 -8.27 -7.83
N SER A 124 -20.17 -7.12 -8.41
CA SER A 124 -21.15 -6.33 -9.14
C SER A 124 -20.51 -5.94 -10.47
N ASP A 125 -21.29 -6.00 -11.54
CA ASP A 125 -20.81 -5.66 -12.87
C ASP A 125 -20.60 -4.15 -13.01
N GLY A 126 -19.48 -3.76 -13.62
CA GLY A 126 -19.10 -2.37 -13.87
C GLY A 126 -18.07 -2.25 -14.98
N PRO A 127 -17.69 -1.01 -15.35
CA PRO A 127 -16.57 -0.78 -16.28
C PRO A 127 -15.30 -1.46 -15.76
N LEU A 128 -14.52 -2.05 -16.65
CA LEU A 128 -13.23 -2.66 -16.30
C LEU A 128 -12.13 -1.59 -16.25
N ASP A 129 -12.24 -0.65 -15.28
CA ASP A 129 -11.31 0.47 -15.15
C ASP A 129 -10.13 0.14 -14.23
N MET A 130 -10.37 -0.10 -12.95
CA MET A 130 -9.38 -0.41 -11.89
C MET A 130 -8.38 0.70 -11.57
N ARG A 131 -8.48 1.91 -12.11
CA ARG A 131 -7.59 3.02 -11.74
C ARG A 131 -8.00 3.60 -10.39
N MET A 132 -7.04 3.78 -9.48
CA MET A 132 -7.26 4.52 -8.23
C MET A 132 -7.43 6.01 -8.51
N ASP A 133 -6.64 6.57 -9.44
CA ASP A 133 -6.84 7.90 -10.01
C ASP A 133 -7.38 7.77 -11.45
N PRO A 134 -8.69 7.95 -11.67
CA PRO A 134 -9.29 7.81 -13.00
C PRO A 134 -8.89 8.93 -13.97
N THR A 135 -8.22 9.98 -13.49
CA THR A 135 -7.75 11.10 -14.33
C THR A 135 -6.39 10.81 -14.99
N ARG A 136 -5.70 9.73 -14.58
CA ARG A 136 -4.35 9.39 -15.05
C ARG A 136 -4.26 7.91 -15.46
N GLY A 137 -3.31 7.63 -16.34
CA GLY A 137 -2.97 6.27 -16.73
C GLY A 137 -4.00 5.59 -17.63
N VAL A 138 -3.84 4.28 -17.79
CA VAL A 138 -4.59 3.43 -18.71
C VAL A 138 -5.48 2.51 -17.89
N SER A 139 -6.74 2.34 -18.26
CA SER A 139 -7.67 1.41 -17.60
C SER A 139 -7.27 -0.05 -17.81
N ALA A 140 -7.79 -0.94 -16.98
CA ALA A 140 -7.57 -2.38 -17.17
C ALA A 140 -8.12 -2.86 -18.53
N ALA A 141 -9.26 -2.33 -18.97
CA ALA A 141 -9.82 -2.64 -20.29
C ALA A 141 -8.89 -2.21 -21.43
N ASP A 142 -8.39 -0.97 -21.40
CA ASP A 142 -7.49 -0.44 -22.44
C ASP A 142 -6.18 -1.21 -22.47
N TRP A 143 -5.63 -1.55 -21.30
CA TRP A 143 -4.42 -2.35 -21.23
C TRP A 143 -4.65 -3.76 -21.80
N LEU A 144 -5.72 -4.43 -21.39
CA LEU A 144 -6.06 -5.76 -21.90
C LEU A 144 -6.35 -5.75 -23.41
N ALA A 145 -6.85 -4.64 -23.97
CA ALA A 145 -7.12 -4.53 -25.39
C ALA A 145 -5.85 -4.65 -26.24
N THR A 146 -4.70 -4.17 -25.75
CA THR A 146 -3.45 -4.06 -26.51
C THR A 146 -2.34 -4.99 -26.04
N ALA A 147 -2.34 -5.43 -24.77
CA ALA A 147 -1.29 -6.26 -24.20
C ALA A 147 -1.14 -7.60 -24.93
N THR A 148 0.09 -8.05 -25.14
CA THR A 148 0.36 -9.39 -25.71
C THR A 148 -0.02 -10.51 -24.75
N GLU A 149 -0.23 -11.73 -25.25
CA GLU A 149 -0.49 -12.91 -24.39
C GLU A 149 0.62 -13.10 -23.35
N GLN A 150 1.88 -12.84 -23.75
CA GLN A 150 3.02 -12.92 -22.84
C GLN A 150 2.94 -11.88 -21.71
N GLN A 151 2.65 -10.62 -22.03
CA GLN A 151 2.51 -9.57 -21.04
C GLN A 151 1.36 -9.85 -20.04
N ILE A 152 0.22 -10.33 -20.54
CA ILE A 152 -0.91 -10.73 -19.71
C ILE A 152 -0.52 -11.88 -18.78
N ARG A 153 0.15 -12.91 -19.34
CA ARG A 153 0.64 -14.04 -18.55
C ARG A 153 1.60 -13.59 -17.44
N GLU A 154 2.60 -12.79 -17.78
CA GLU A 154 3.61 -12.28 -16.83
C GLU A 154 2.97 -11.46 -15.72
N ALA A 155 2.00 -10.61 -16.05
CA ALA A 155 1.27 -9.84 -15.05
C ALA A 155 0.47 -10.75 -14.10
N ILE A 156 -0.28 -11.72 -14.63
CA ILE A 156 -1.11 -12.61 -13.84
C ILE A 156 -0.25 -13.57 -12.99
N ASP A 157 0.85 -14.05 -13.50
CA ASP A 157 1.80 -14.89 -12.77
C ASP A 157 2.51 -14.11 -11.67
N GLY A 158 3.12 -12.98 -12.04
CA GLY A 158 3.94 -12.18 -11.13
C GLY A 158 3.13 -11.44 -10.06
N TYR A 159 2.02 -10.81 -10.42
CA TYR A 159 1.20 -10.00 -9.48
C TYR A 159 0.04 -10.77 -8.86
N GLY A 160 -0.46 -11.80 -9.54
CA GLY A 160 -1.56 -12.62 -9.05
C GLY A 160 -1.10 -13.90 -8.32
N GLU A 161 0.16 -14.30 -8.51
CA GLU A 161 0.67 -15.61 -8.08
C GLU A 161 -0.27 -16.75 -8.55
N GLU A 162 -0.79 -16.61 -9.81
CA GLU A 162 -1.79 -17.51 -10.38
C GLU A 162 -1.12 -18.60 -11.23
N ARG A 163 -1.18 -19.85 -10.78
CA ARG A 163 -0.57 -21.00 -11.46
C ARG A 163 -1.17 -21.31 -12.83
N PHE A 164 -2.39 -20.84 -13.11
CA PHE A 164 -3.04 -20.99 -14.42
C PHE A 164 -2.86 -19.74 -15.31
N ALA A 165 -1.89 -18.89 -15.03
CA ALA A 165 -1.64 -17.64 -15.74
C ALA A 165 -1.57 -17.80 -17.26
N LYS A 166 -0.93 -18.87 -17.76
CA LYS A 166 -0.86 -19.17 -19.20
C LYS A 166 -2.23 -19.42 -19.81
N GLN A 167 -3.07 -20.24 -19.14
CA GLN A 167 -4.41 -20.57 -19.62
C GLN A 167 -5.32 -19.36 -19.59
N VAL A 168 -5.24 -18.56 -18.53
CA VAL A 168 -6.01 -17.31 -18.37
C VAL A 168 -5.61 -16.29 -19.43
N ALA A 169 -4.31 -16.07 -19.66
CA ALA A 169 -3.84 -15.13 -20.70
C ALA A 169 -4.32 -15.54 -22.10
N LYS A 170 -4.20 -16.83 -22.45
CA LYS A 170 -4.71 -17.36 -23.73
C LYS A 170 -6.24 -17.17 -23.86
N ALA A 171 -7.00 -17.40 -22.79
CA ALA A 171 -8.44 -17.23 -22.78
C ALA A 171 -8.84 -15.75 -22.96
N ILE A 172 -8.15 -14.83 -22.29
CA ILE A 172 -8.35 -13.37 -22.42
C ILE A 172 -8.10 -12.93 -23.86
N VAL A 173 -6.97 -13.32 -24.49
CA VAL A 173 -6.65 -12.97 -25.87
C VAL A 173 -7.69 -13.52 -26.83
N ALA A 174 -8.12 -14.76 -26.65
CA ALA A 174 -9.16 -15.38 -27.46
C ALA A 174 -10.54 -14.71 -27.30
N ALA A 175 -10.88 -14.29 -26.08
CA ALA A 175 -12.14 -13.61 -25.79
C ALA A 175 -12.18 -12.20 -26.42
N ARG A 176 -11.14 -11.38 -26.22
CA ARG A 176 -11.10 -10.03 -26.76
C ARG A 176 -11.06 -9.96 -28.29
N ALA A 177 -10.58 -11.03 -28.94
CA ALA A 177 -10.61 -11.16 -30.40
C ALA A 177 -12.05 -11.32 -30.96
N ARG A 178 -12.99 -11.75 -30.12
CA ARG A 178 -14.40 -11.90 -30.47
C ARG A 178 -15.20 -10.67 -30.12
N GLU A 179 -14.99 -10.14 -28.91
CA GLU A 179 -15.66 -8.99 -28.35
C GLU A 179 -14.75 -8.27 -27.36
N PRO A 180 -14.67 -6.93 -27.36
CA PRO A 180 -13.89 -6.17 -26.38
C PRO A 180 -14.31 -6.49 -24.94
N LEU A 181 -13.32 -6.67 -24.08
CA LEU A 181 -13.53 -6.91 -22.64
C LEU A 181 -13.60 -5.55 -21.91
N LEU A 182 -14.80 -5.03 -21.77
CA LEU A 182 -15.05 -3.69 -21.20
C LEU A 182 -15.65 -3.74 -19.80
N ARG A 183 -16.09 -4.91 -19.35
CA ARG A 183 -16.82 -5.05 -18.08
C ARG A 183 -16.19 -6.11 -17.17
N THR A 184 -16.36 -5.91 -15.88
CA THR A 184 -15.81 -6.79 -14.84
C THR A 184 -16.38 -8.21 -14.93
N GLU A 185 -17.68 -8.36 -15.21
CA GLU A 185 -18.33 -9.66 -15.35
C GLU A 185 -17.79 -10.45 -16.55
N GLN A 186 -17.57 -9.79 -17.70
CA GLN A 186 -17.00 -10.43 -18.88
C GLN A 186 -15.61 -11.04 -18.56
N LEU A 187 -14.73 -10.25 -17.92
CA LEU A 187 -13.40 -10.74 -17.54
C LEU A 187 -13.51 -11.88 -16.53
N ALA A 188 -14.35 -11.74 -15.50
CA ALA A 188 -14.53 -12.77 -14.47
C ALA A 188 -15.04 -14.10 -15.06
N ALA A 189 -15.96 -14.06 -16.02
CA ALA A 189 -16.45 -15.25 -16.73
C ALA A 189 -15.34 -15.93 -17.55
N VAL A 190 -14.54 -15.17 -18.30
CA VAL A 190 -13.42 -15.68 -19.08
C VAL A 190 -12.38 -16.37 -18.17
N VAL A 191 -12.04 -15.74 -17.06
CA VAL A 191 -11.08 -16.30 -16.09
C VAL A 191 -11.63 -17.56 -15.44
N ALA A 192 -12.89 -17.53 -14.99
CA ALA A 192 -13.52 -18.68 -14.35
C ALA A 192 -13.61 -19.93 -15.26
N ALA A 193 -13.75 -19.71 -16.57
CA ALA A 193 -13.74 -20.79 -17.56
C ALA A 193 -12.33 -21.36 -17.80
N ALA A 194 -11.28 -20.57 -17.62
CA ALA A 194 -9.88 -20.98 -17.84
C ALA A 194 -9.26 -21.68 -16.62
N VAL A 195 -9.68 -21.36 -15.41
CA VAL A 195 -9.14 -21.90 -14.15
C VAL A 195 -9.80 -23.24 -13.84
N ARG A 196 -9.03 -24.33 -13.97
CA ARG A 196 -9.54 -25.72 -13.84
C ARG A 196 -9.81 -26.16 -12.41
N THR A 197 -9.03 -25.67 -11.45
CA THR A 197 -9.13 -26.08 -10.04
C THR A 197 -9.48 -24.87 -9.19
N ARG A 198 -10.56 -25.00 -8.40
CA ARG A 198 -11.03 -23.95 -7.50
C ARG A 198 -10.55 -24.25 -6.09
N GLU A 199 -9.93 -23.26 -5.45
CA GLU A 199 -9.70 -23.30 -4.00
C GLU A 199 -11.05 -23.09 -3.30
N ALA A 200 -11.35 -23.91 -2.29
CA ALA A 200 -12.59 -23.82 -1.56
C ALA A 200 -12.76 -22.40 -0.95
N GLY A 201 -13.89 -21.75 -1.22
CA GLY A 201 -14.19 -20.42 -0.70
C GLY A 201 -13.53 -19.25 -1.44
N GLN A 202 -12.76 -19.47 -2.52
CA GLN A 202 -12.14 -18.40 -3.30
C GLN A 202 -12.71 -18.36 -4.73
N ASN A 203 -13.03 -17.14 -5.21
CA ASN A 203 -13.44 -16.96 -6.60
C ASN A 203 -12.22 -17.08 -7.53
N PRO A 204 -12.30 -17.84 -8.62
CA PRO A 204 -11.18 -18.01 -9.57
C PRO A 204 -10.62 -16.69 -10.13
N ALA A 205 -11.46 -15.65 -10.26
CA ALA A 205 -11.04 -14.37 -10.80
C ALA A 205 -10.23 -13.51 -9.81
N THR A 206 -10.22 -13.85 -8.51
CA THR A 206 -9.60 -13.02 -7.47
C THR A 206 -8.13 -12.67 -7.77
N ARG A 207 -7.32 -13.66 -8.14
CA ARG A 207 -5.89 -13.47 -8.43
C ARG A 207 -5.65 -12.64 -9.69
N THR A 208 -6.47 -12.86 -10.73
CA THR A 208 -6.39 -12.06 -11.97
C THR A 208 -6.79 -10.60 -11.73
N PHE A 209 -7.86 -10.34 -10.95
CA PHE A 209 -8.26 -8.98 -10.59
C PHE A 209 -7.20 -8.29 -9.74
N GLN A 210 -6.61 -8.99 -8.76
CA GLN A 210 -5.48 -8.48 -8.00
C GLN A 210 -4.31 -8.12 -8.91
N ALA A 211 -3.95 -8.99 -9.84
CA ALA A 211 -2.83 -8.77 -10.76
C ALA A 211 -3.03 -7.51 -11.62
N LEU A 212 -4.22 -7.36 -12.21
CA LEU A 212 -4.55 -6.19 -13.02
C LEU A 212 -4.58 -4.91 -12.20
N ARG A 213 -5.13 -4.95 -10.99
CA ARG A 213 -5.14 -3.83 -10.05
C ARG A 213 -3.72 -3.34 -9.74
N ILE A 214 -2.85 -4.26 -9.34
CA ILE A 214 -1.45 -3.97 -9.03
C ILE A 214 -0.74 -3.37 -10.26
N LEU A 215 -0.97 -3.93 -11.44
CA LEU A 215 -0.37 -3.46 -12.68
C LEU A 215 -0.85 -2.07 -13.06
N VAL A 216 -2.18 -1.85 -13.14
CA VAL A 216 -2.80 -0.59 -13.55
C VAL A 216 -2.36 0.56 -12.65
N ASN A 217 -2.26 0.29 -11.36
CA ASN A 217 -1.92 1.29 -10.35
C ASN A 217 -0.42 1.34 -10.00
N ARG A 218 0.40 0.46 -10.60
CA ARG A 218 1.84 0.35 -10.31
C ARG A 218 2.12 0.20 -8.80
N GLU A 219 1.26 -0.53 -8.08
CA GLU A 219 1.21 -0.51 -6.62
C GLU A 219 2.56 -0.86 -5.98
N LEU A 220 3.24 -1.90 -6.45
CA LEU A 220 4.54 -2.31 -5.89
C LEU A 220 5.65 -1.31 -6.18
N GLU A 221 5.62 -0.66 -7.35
CA GLU A 221 6.57 0.38 -7.70
C GLU A 221 6.37 1.64 -6.84
N GLU A 222 5.13 2.03 -6.64
CA GLU A 222 4.76 3.14 -5.73
C GLU A 222 5.32 2.90 -4.32
N ILE A 223 5.12 1.68 -3.78
CA ILE A 223 5.65 1.31 -2.45
C ILE A 223 7.17 1.39 -2.44
N ALA A 224 7.83 0.85 -3.46
CA ALA A 224 9.29 0.84 -3.56
C ALA A 224 9.88 2.26 -3.62
N LEU A 225 9.19 3.20 -4.27
CA LEU A 225 9.58 4.61 -4.32
C LEU A 225 9.30 5.36 -3.01
N MET A 226 8.20 5.04 -2.34
CA MET A 226 7.79 5.69 -1.08
C MET A 226 8.71 5.33 0.09
N LEU A 227 9.07 4.06 0.25
CA LEU A 227 9.80 3.58 1.42
C LEU A 227 11.13 4.31 1.67
N PRO A 228 12.01 4.53 0.66
CA PRO A 228 13.23 5.32 0.83
C PRO A 228 12.92 6.78 1.21
N GLN A 229 11.95 7.41 0.55
CA GLN A 229 11.56 8.80 0.82
C GLN A 229 11.04 8.95 2.25
N ALA A 230 10.12 8.09 2.68
CA ALA A 230 9.60 8.08 4.04
C ALA A 230 10.74 7.93 5.06
N THR A 231 11.64 6.96 4.84
CA THR A 231 12.79 6.70 5.72
C THR A 231 13.73 7.90 5.80
N ALA A 232 14.04 8.53 4.67
CA ALA A 232 14.89 9.72 4.62
C ALA A 232 14.28 10.91 5.36
N ARG A 233 12.95 11.06 5.30
CA ARG A 233 12.23 12.17 5.95
C ARG A 233 11.95 11.97 7.43
N LEU A 234 12.06 10.76 7.96
CA LEU A 234 11.91 10.54 9.40
C LEU A 234 12.97 11.28 10.23
N ALA A 235 12.56 11.89 11.31
CA ALA A 235 13.44 12.36 12.38
C ALA A 235 14.06 11.16 13.13
N ALA A 236 15.16 11.36 13.83
CA ALA A 236 15.67 10.35 14.77
C ALA A 236 14.57 10.00 15.80
N GLY A 237 14.33 8.72 16.02
CA GLY A 237 13.22 8.22 16.84
C GLY A 237 11.86 8.24 16.10
N GLY A 238 11.75 8.87 14.92
CA GLY A 238 10.53 8.85 14.13
C GLY A 238 10.16 7.46 13.64
N ARG A 239 8.87 7.19 13.38
CA ARG A 239 8.37 5.84 13.09
C ARG A 239 7.71 5.74 11.72
N LEU A 240 8.03 4.65 11.03
CA LEU A 240 7.36 4.20 9.81
C LEU A 240 6.45 3.03 10.17
N ALA A 241 5.15 3.18 9.94
CA ALA A 241 4.13 2.16 10.13
C ALA A 241 3.49 1.85 8.77
N VAL A 242 3.56 0.58 8.33
CA VAL A 242 3.03 0.17 7.03
C VAL A 242 2.10 -1.03 7.23
N ILE A 243 0.86 -0.91 6.76
CA ILE A 243 -0.14 -1.99 6.71
C ILE A 243 -0.19 -2.51 5.27
N ALA A 244 0.03 -3.80 5.10
CA ALA A 244 -0.02 -4.51 3.82
C ALA A 244 -1.17 -5.52 3.83
N PHE A 245 -1.82 -5.76 2.68
CA PHE A 245 -2.99 -6.65 2.55
C PHE A 245 -2.72 -7.90 1.72
N HIS A 246 -1.59 -7.99 1.04
CA HIS A 246 -1.21 -9.20 0.31
C HIS A 246 0.30 -9.49 0.41
N SER A 247 0.65 -10.73 0.04
CA SER A 247 2.01 -11.28 0.17
C SER A 247 3.09 -10.45 -0.50
N LEU A 248 2.81 -9.87 -1.66
CA LEU A 248 3.80 -9.09 -2.42
C LEU A 248 4.13 -7.76 -1.74
N GLU A 249 3.12 -7.02 -1.26
CA GLU A 249 3.32 -5.80 -0.47
C GLU A 249 4.14 -6.10 0.80
N ASP A 250 3.68 -7.09 1.58
CA ASP A 250 4.33 -7.46 2.83
C ASP A 250 5.78 -7.90 2.62
N ARG A 251 6.05 -8.65 1.54
CA ARG A 251 7.38 -9.11 1.16
C ARG A 251 8.30 -7.95 0.84
N LEU A 252 7.82 -6.98 0.05
CA LEU A 252 8.57 -5.78 -0.33
C LEU A 252 8.93 -4.94 0.91
N VAL A 253 7.94 -4.59 1.73
CA VAL A 253 8.14 -3.84 2.97
C VAL A 253 9.11 -4.56 3.90
N LYS A 254 8.90 -5.87 4.12
CA LYS A 254 9.76 -6.69 4.99
C LYS A 254 11.21 -6.72 4.51
N ARG A 255 11.45 -6.90 3.21
CA ARG A 255 12.81 -6.91 2.64
C ARG A 255 13.49 -5.57 2.82
N PHE A 256 12.81 -4.47 2.48
CA PHE A 256 13.32 -3.12 2.64
C PHE A 256 13.69 -2.81 4.10
N LEU A 257 12.77 -3.05 5.04
CA LEU A 257 13.02 -2.80 6.46
C LEU A 257 14.19 -3.64 6.99
N ARG A 258 14.32 -4.89 6.56
CA ARG A 258 15.43 -5.76 6.95
C ARG A 258 16.77 -5.26 6.41
N ALA A 259 16.82 -4.84 5.15
CA ALA A 259 18.05 -4.32 4.55
C ALA A 259 18.60 -3.10 5.29
N LEU A 260 17.71 -2.23 5.81
CA LEU A 260 18.11 -1.04 6.57
C LEU A 260 18.25 -1.28 8.09
N SER A 261 17.90 -2.47 8.56
CA SER A 261 18.00 -2.84 9.98
C SER A 261 19.08 -3.88 10.28
N ALA A 262 19.76 -4.38 9.24
CA ALA A 262 20.88 -5.31 9.39
C ALA A 262 22.19 -4.55 9.54
N ASP A 263 23.10 -5.14 10.30
CA ASP A 263 24.49 -4.71 10.31
C ASP A 263 25.07 -4.92 8.91
N THR A 264 25.54 -3.84 8.29
CA THR A 264 26.00 -3.84 6.88
C THR A 264 27.43 -4.34 6.70
N LEU A 265 28.08 -4.75 7.77
CA LEU A 265 29.46 -5.22 7.75
C LEU A 265 29.52 -6.74 7.54
N PRO A 266 30.54 -7.24 6.77
CA PRO A 266 30.79 -8.66 6.65
C PRO A 266 31.01 -9.32 8.02
N ALA A 267 30.45 -10.52 8.23
CA ALA A 267 30.49 -11.22 9.51
C ALA A 267 31.92 -11.59 10.00
N ASP A 268 32.88 -11.53 9.11
CA ASP A 268 34.30 -11.92 9.31
C ASP A 268 35.22 -10.75 9.65
N LEU A 269 34.67 -9.51 9.70
CA LEU A 269 35.46 -8.38 10.15
C LEU A 269 35.67 -8.44 11.68
N PRO A 270 36.91 -8.37 12.18
CA PRO A 270 37.20 -8.41 13.61
C PRO A 270 36.88 -7.06 14.29
N ILE A 271 35.64 -6.61 14.15
CA ILE A 271 35.15 -5.37 14.74
C ILE A 271 34.33 -5.75 15.98
N ARG A 272 34.53 -5.02 17.07
CA ARG A 272 33.73 -5.22 18.29
C ARG A 272 32.30 -4.76 18.03
N ALA A 273 31.32 -5.46 18.61
CA ALA A 273 29.90 -5.10 18.50
C ALA A 273 29.60 -3.64 18.90
N SER A 274 30.43 -3.05 19.79
CA SER A 274 30.33 -1.63 20.18
C SER A 274 30.85 -0.63 19.15
N GLU A 275 31.57 -1.10 18.14
CA GLU A 275 32.16 -0.29 17.07
C GLU A 275 31.36 -0.40 15.77
N LEU A 276 30.35 -1.29 15.75
CA LEU A 276 29.44 -1.43 14.61
C LEU A 276 28.58 -0.16 14.48
N PRO A 277 28.50 0.43 13.27
CA PRO A 277 27.59 1.54 13.06
C PRO A 277 26.15 1.07 13.29
N TYR A 278 25.38 1.83 14.06
CA TYR A 278 23.96 1.54 14.24
C TYR A 278 23.26 1.54 12.87
N PRO A 279 22.41 0.52 12.59
CA PRO A 279 21.67 0.50 11.36
C PRO A 279 20.70 1.70 11.28
N PRO A 280 20.39 2.19 10.06
CA PRO A 280 19.50 3.33 9.86
C PRO A 280 18.10 3.15 10.45
N LEU A 281 17.57 1.92 10.44
CA LEU A 281 16.28 1.58 11.02
C LEU A 281 16.42 0.51 12.11
N ARG A 282 15.50 0.54 13.06
CA ARG A 282 15.28 -0.51 14.05
C ARG A 282 13.87 -1.05 13.87
N ILE A 283 13.72 -2.34 13.53
CA ILE A 283 12.41 -2.97 13.44
C ILE A 283 11.81 -3.09 14.85
N LEU A 284 10.57 -2.64 15.02
CA LEU A 284 9.86 -2.66 16.30
C LEU A 284 8.94 -3.88 16.40
N GLY A 285 9.38 -4.89 17.13
CA GLY A 285 8.59 -6.09 17.37
C GLY A 285 8.40 -6.98 16.14
N LYS A 286 7.45 -7.91 16.24
CA LYS A 286 7.02 -8.77 15.14
C LYS A 286 5.92 -8.07 14.32
N ALA A 287 5.69 -8.53 13.09
CA ALA A 287 4.54 -8.12 12.32
C ALA A 287 3.24 -8.40 13.09
N ARG A 288 2.35 -7.40 13.19
CA ARG A 288 1.04 -7.52 13.86
C ARG A 288 -0.02 -7.83 12.82
N ARG A 289 -0.97 -8.68 13.17
CA ARG A 289 -2.15 -8.98 12.35
C ARG A 289 -3.40 -8.53 13.08
N ALA A 290 -4.47 -8.34 12.32
CA ALA A 290 -5.79 -8.07 12.89
C ALA A 290 -6.22 -9.21 13.83
N SER A 291 -6.91 -8.86 14.91
CA SER A 291 -7.49 -9.83 15.83
C SER A 291 -8.66 -10.58 15.17
N ASP A 292 -9.02 -11.74 15.72
CA ASP A 292 -10.17 -12.51 15.23
C ASP A 292 -11.47 -11.69 15.32
N ASP A 293 -11.63 -10.88 16.37
CA ASP A 293 -12.77 -9.98 16.54
C ASP A 293 -12.83 -8.90 15.46
N GLU A 294 -11.67 -8.32 15.13
CA GLU A 294 -11.59 -7.35 14.03
C GLU A 294 -11.90 -8.01 12.68
N VAL A 295 -11.36 -9.21 12.42
CA VAL A 295 -11.64 -9.98 11.19
C VAL A 295 -13.12 -10.35 11.10
N TYR A 296 -13.75 -10.71 12.21
CA TYR A 296 -15.18 -10.99 12.26
C TYR A 296 -16.03 -9.75 11.91
N ALA A 297 -15.67 -8.60 12.49
CA ALA A 297 -16.34 -7.32 12.23
C ALA A 297 -16.02 -6.75 10.83
N ASN A 298 -14.79 -6.96 10.34
CA ASN A 298 -14.31 -6.51 9.05
C ASN A 298 -13.48 -7.60 8.33
N PRO A 299 -14.12 -8.46 7.51
CA PRO A 299 -13.40 -9.55 6.81
C PRO A 299 -12.24 -9.08 5.92
N ARG A 300 -12.18 -7.79 5.55
CA ARG A 300 -11.07 -7.19 4.78
C ARG A 300 -9.78 -7.11 5.60
N ALA A 301 -9.88 -7.11 6.94
CA ALA A 301 -8.73 -7.11 7.85
C ALA A 301 -7.98 -8.46 7.88
N ARG A 302 -8.56 -9.56 7.39
CA ARG A 302 -8.02 -10.93 7.51
C ARG A 302 -6.58 -11.06 7.04
N SER A 303 -6.20 -10.38 5.97
CA SER A 303 -4.87 -10.45 5.38
C SER A 303 -3.96 -9.30 5.80
N ALA A 304 -4.47 -8.36 6.60
CA ALA A 304 -3.73 -7.19 7.02
C ALA A 304 -2.52 -7.57 7.89
N THR A 305 -1.40 -6.93 7.60
CA THR A 305 -0.14 -7.12 8.33
C THR A 305 0.52 -5.76 8.53
N LEU A 306 0.62 -5.32 9.79
CA LEU A 306 1.32 -4.08 10.17
C LEU A 306 2.78 -4.37 10.46
N ARG A 307 3.68 -3.61 9.84
CA ARG A 307 5.11 -3.58 10.14
C ARG A 307 5.52 -2.20 10.60
N VAL A 308 6.39 -2.15 11.60
CA VAL A 308 6.84 -0.90 12.21
C VAL A 308 8.35 -0.87 12.29
N ALA A 309 8.94 0.26 11.92
CA ALA A 309 10.35 0.53 12.15
C ALA A 309 10.54 1.95 12.70
N GLU A 310 11.57 2.12 13.50
CA GLU A 310 11.98 3.40 14.08
C GLU A 310 13.30 3.85 13.46
N ARG A 311 13.38 5.10 13.13
CA ARG A 311 14.59 5.76 12.62
C ARG A 311 15.61 5.92 13.74
N SER A 312 16.81 5.38 13.56
CA SER A 312 17.94 5.58 14.50
C SER A 312 18.59 6.96 14.30
N THR A 313 19.63 7.25 15.05
CA THR A 313 20.47 8.45 14.84
C THR A 313 21.53 8.25 13.75
N ALA A 314 21.70 7.03 13.23
CA ALA A 314 22.70 6.73 12.22
C ALA A 314 22.51 7.58 10.95
N PRO A 315 23.56 8.05 10.29
CA PRO A 315 23.42 8.76 9.04
C PRO A 315 22.76 7.86 7.98
N ILE A 316 21.93 8.46 7.17
CA ILE A 316 21.39 7.84 5.96
C ILE A 316 21.86 8.69 4.78
N ASP A 317 22.58 8.08 3.87
CA ASP A 317 22.88 8.67 2.58
C ASP A 317 22.08 7.98 1.45
N GLN A 318 22.06 8.61 0.30
CA GLN A 318 21.32 8.11 -0.85
C GLN A 318 21.85 6.75 -1.35
N SER A 319 23.14 6.44 -1.11
CA SER A 319 23.72 5.18 -1.53
C SER A 319 23.18 4.00 -0.74
N ILE A 320 22.94 4.19 0.57
CA ILE A 320 22.31 3.19 1.45
C ILE A 320 20.86 2.93 1.00
N LEU A 321 20.11 4.00 0.74
CA LEU A 321 18.72 3.88 0.27
C LEU A 321 18.64 3.24 -1.11
N ASN A 322 19.52 3.63 -2.04
CA ASN A 322 19.58 3.06 -3.39
C ASN A 322 19.96 1.58 -3.36
N ARG A 323 20.86 1.16 -2.48
CA ARG A 323 21.21 -0.26 -2.31
C ARG A 323 20.01 -1.05 -1.80
N ALA A 324 19.34 -0.58 -0.76
CA ALA A 324 18.12 -1.21 -0.25
C ALA A 324 17.01 -1.27 -1.32
N PHE A 325 16.95 -0.27 -2.20
CA PHE A 325 16.03 -0.23 -3.32
C PHE A 325 16.44 -1.20 -4.44
N SER A 326 17.71 -1.23 -4.87
CA SER A 326 18.18 -2.07 -5.98
C SER A 326 18.14 -3.57 -5.64
N GLU A 327 18.45 -3.93 -4.39
CA GLU A 327 18.37 -5.32 -3.91
C GLU A 327 16.93 -5.80 -3.68
N HIS A 328 15.98 -4.88 -3.49
CA HIS A 328 14.61 -5.17 -3.06
C HIS A 328 13.54 -4.36 -3.81
N GLY A 329 13.93 -3.65 -4.87
CA GLY A 329 13.06 -2.84 -5.70
C GLY A 329 12.05 -3.62 -6.55
N PRO A 330 11.29 -2.93 -7.43
CA PRO A 330 10.17 -3.52 -8.16
C PRO A 330 10.51 -4.75 -9.00
N ASP A 331 11.76 -4.90 -9.44
CA ASP A 331 12.20 -6.07 -10.22
C ASP A 331 12.71 -7.23 -9.36
N ALA A 332 13.07 -6.98 -8.11
CA ALA A 332 13.58 -8.01 -7.19
C ALA A 332 12.50 -8.97 -6.68
N TRP A 333 11.21 -8.69 -6.89
CA TRP A 333 10.12 -9.60 -6.55
C TRP A 333 9.83 -10.63 -7.64
N ARG A 334 10.39 -10.45 -8.87
CA ARG A 334 10.29 -11.40 -9.98
C ARG A 334 11.30 -12.55 -9.88
N SER A 335 12.26 -12.46 -9.00
CA SER A 335 13.24 -13.50 -8.67
C SER A 335 12.90 -14.16 -7.32
#